data_7b6d4a14f42158c187297c772d35aa66
#
_entry.id   7b6d4a14f42158c187297c772d35aa66
#
_cell.length_a   1.000
_cell.length_b   1.000
_cell.length_c   1.000
_cell.angle_alpha   90.00
_cell.angle_beta   90.00
_cell.angle_gamma   90.00
#
_symmetry.space_group_name_H-M   'P 1'
#
loop_
_entity.id
_entity.type
_entity.pdbx_description
1 polymer ?
#
loop_
_entity_poly.entity_id
_entity_poly.type
_entity_poly.pdbx_seq_one_letter_code
_entity_poly.pdbx_strand_id
1 'polypeptide(L)'
;MGEIARAAGVAVGTLYRHFPNKTDLLAAVVNEYVEALADDAQDAWERVEAGRSDAAQELLGFLGRALEMIFRSHAAKTVARALGAEVEYAEPETRATEALGRLIEEGRASGRLRSDLTVSDLYVLMVFYPGDGSPEVRRRWLELIRPGLLGHGG
;
A
#
# COMPACT_ATOMS: atom_id res chain seq x y z
N MET A 1 8.42 23.35 9.53
CA MET A 1 8.70 22.66 10.80
C MET A 1 7.89 23.20 11.99
N GLY A 2 7.83 24.51 12.27
CA GLY A 2 7.08 25.05 13.41
C GLY A 2 5.58 24.77 13.39
N GLU A 3 4.92 24.87 12.23
CA GLU A 3 3.50 24.54 12.10
C GLU A 3 3.22 23.04 12.27
N ILE A 4 4.14 22.20 11.78
CA ILE A 4 4.04 20.74 11.93
C ILE A 4 4.20 20.36 13.42
N ALA A 5 5.19 20.93 14.12
CA ALA A 5 5.37 20.70 15.55
C ALA A 5 4.14 21.12 16.37
N ARG A 6 3.53 22.26 16.02
CA ARG A 6 2.30 22.74 16.66
C ARG A 6 1.13 21.77 16.41
N ALA A 7 0.95 21.32 15.16
CA ALA A 7 -0.12 20.36 14.80
C ALA A 7 0.06 19.02 15.49
N ALA A 8 1.30 18.56 15.66
CA ALA A 8 1.66 17.33 16.35
C ALA A 8 1.69 17.45 17.89
N GLY A 9 1.56 18.65 18.45
CA GLY A 9 1.59 18.86 19.90
C GLY A 9 2.97 18.65 20.53
N VAL A 10 4.05 18.80 19.75
CA VAL A 10 5.44 18.60 20.21
C VAL A 10 6.23 19.91 20.16
N ALA A 11 7.30 20.01 20.98
CA ALA A 11 8.22 21.15 20.93
C ALA A 11 8.99 21.17 19.60
N VAL A 12 9.17 22.34 19.02
CA VAL A 12 9.89 22.51 17.74
C VAL A 12 11.32 21.94 17.83
N GLY A 13 12.00 22.15 18.97
CA GLY A 13 13.34 21.60 19.21
C GLY A 13 13.38 20.07 19.25
N THR A 14 12.30 19.42 19.71
CA THR A 14 12.16 17.95 19.68
C THR A 14 12.04 17.47 18.23
N LEU A 15 11.23 18.14 17.42
CA LEU A 15 11.07 17.79 16.01
C LEU A 15 12.41 17.92 15.25
N TYR A 16 13.15 19.02 15.45
CA TYR A 16 14.45 19.20 14.80
C TYR A 16 15.53 18.22 15.25
N ARG A 17 15.44 17.71 16.47
CA ARG A 17 16.36 16.69 16.96
C ARG A 17 16.18 15.35 16.26
N HIS A 18 14.93 14.98 15.90
CA HIS A 18 14.62 13.74 15.18
C HIS A 18 14.72 13.90 13.66
N PHE A 19 14.35 15.07 13.15
CA PHE A 19 14.31 15.39 11.73
C PHE A 19 15.02 16.73 11.50
N PRO A 20 16.35 16.72 11.24
CA PRO A 20 17.14 17.92 11.08
C PRO A 20 16.61 18.90 10.01
N ASN A 21 15.93 18.37 9.00
CA ASN A 21 15.30 19.16 7.95
C ASN A 21 13.93 18.59 7.53
N LYS A 22 13.25 19.30 6.65
CA LYS A 22 11.90 18.91 6.18
C LYS A 22 11.94 17.66 5.29
N THR A 23 13.03 17.47 4.56
CA THR A 23 13.22 16.31 3.68
C THR A 23 13.30 15.03 4.48
N ASP A 24 14.06 15.01 5.59
CA ASP A 24 14.18 13.86 6.49
C ASP A 24 12.82 13.49 7.11
N LEU A 25 12.05 14.50 7.52
CA LEU A 25 10.69 14.25 8.02
C LEU A 25 9.78 13.64 6.96
N LEU A 26 9.84 14.13 5.73
CA LEU A 26 9.02 13.60 4.63
C LEU A 26 9.46 12.19 4.23
N ALA A 27 10.77 11.91 4.22
CA ALA A 27 11.29 10.58 3.98
C ALA A 27 10.77 9.59 5.05
N ALA A 28 10.83 9.97 6.33
CA ALA A 28 10.32 9.14 7.42
C ALA A 28 8.82 8.87 7.30
N VAL A 29 8.01 9.88 6.94
CA VAL A 29 6.57 9.69 6.71
C VAL A 29 6.30 8.73 5.54
N VAL A 30 7.05 8.86 4.45
CA VAL A 30 6.90 7.94 3.31
C VAL A 30 7.33 6.52 3.68
N ASN A 31 8.44 6.36 4.41
CA ASN A 31 8.89 5.05 4.89
C ASN A 31 7.84 4.38 5.77
N GLU A 32 7.20 5.12 6.69
CA GLU A 32 6.14 4.56 7.53
C GLU A 32 4.94 4.02 6.70
N TYR A 33 4.59 4.71 5.60
CA TYR A 33 3.54 4.20 4.69
C TYR A 33 3.96 2.92 3.97
N VAL A 34 5.23 2.79 3.59
CA VAL A 34 5.73 1.60 2.90
C VAL A 34 5.81 0.41 3.86
N GLU A 35 6.29 0.64 5.09
CA GLU A 35 6.28 -0.37 6.16
C GLU A 35 4.86 -0.85 6.47
N ALA A 36 3.92 0.07 6.66
CA ALA A 36 2.52 -0.28 6.93
C ALA A 36 1.87 -1.10 5.80
N LEU A 37 2.25 -0.86 4.54
CA LEU A 37 1.80 -1.69 3.42
C LEU A 37 2.40 -3.09 3.46
N ALA A 38 3.68 -3.21 3.82
CA ALA A 38 4.35 -4.50 3.95
C ALA A 38 3.76 -5.32 5.09
N ASP A 39 3.50 -4.69 6.22
CA ASP A 39 2.87 -5.32 7.38
C ASP A 39 1.44 -5.78 7.06
N ASP A 40 0.63 -4.95 6.37
CA ASP A 40 -0.73 -5.33 5.97
C ASP A 40 -0.75 -6.51 4.99
N ALA A 41 0.21 -6.58 4.05
CA ALA A 41 0.36 -7.72 3.14
C ALA A 41 0.76 -8.99 3.91
N GLN A 42 1.68 -8.88 4.85
CA GLN A 42 2.10 -9.99 5.70
C GLN A 42 0.96 -10.49 6.58
N ASP A 43 0.24 -9.60 7.25
CA ASP A 43 -0.93 -9.93 8.06
C ASP A 43 -2.02 -10.63 7.24
N ALA A 44 -2.24 -10.19 6.00
CA ALA A 44 -3.19 -10.83 5.09
C ALA A 44 -2.78 -12.27 4.78
N TRP A 45 -1.50 -12.51 4.50
CA TRP A 45 -0.99 -13.86 4.29
C TRP A 45 -1.14 -14.73 5.56
N GLU A 46 -0.76 -14.24 6.73
CA GLU A 46 -0.87 -14.97 7.98
C GLU A 46 -2.32 -15.38 8.33
N ARG A 47 -3.30 -14.57 7.95
CA ARG A 47 -4.72 -14.96 8.11
C ARG A 47 -5.12 -16.13 7.21
N VAL A 48 -4.59 -16.16 5.98
CA VAL A 48 -4.83 -17.27 5.03
C VAL A 48 -4.10 -18.54 5.47
N GLU A 49 -2.82 -18.43 5.80
CA GLU A 49 -1.99 -19.54 6.28
C GLU A 49 -2.58 -20.20 7.54
N ALA A 50 -3.16 -19.41 8.43
CA ALA A 50 -3.86 -19.90 9.62
C ALA A 50 -5.28 -20.42 9.34
N GLY A 51 -5.73 -20.48 8.09
CA GLY A 51 -7.08 -20.92 7.71
C GLY A 51 -8.21 -20.03 8.20
N ARG A 52 -7.91 -18.77 8.56
CA ARG A 52 -8.89 -17.80 9.07
C ARG A 52 -9.58 -16.98 7.99
N SER A 53 -9.04 -16.98 6.79
CA SER A 53 -9.56 -16.23 5.66
C SER A 53 -9.18 -16.89 4.33
N ASP A 54 -9.73 -16.36 3.25
CA ASP A 54 -9.58 -16.80 1.88
C ASP A 54 -8.60 -15.87 1.14
N ALA A 55 -7.69 -16.44 0.35
CA ALA A 55 -6.63 -15.69 -0.32
C ALA A 55 -7.16 -14.60 -1.28
N ALA A 56 -8.25 -14.87 -2.01
CA ALA A 56 -8.85 -13.86 -2.90
C ALA A 56 -9.51 -12.73 -2.10
N GLN A 57 -10.17 -13.06 -1.00
CA GLN A 57 -10.76 -12.06 -0.11
C GLN A 57 -9.68 -11.16 0.51
N GLU A 58 -8.60 -11.76 1.01
CA GLU A 58 -7.49 -11.00 1.61
C GLU A 58 -6.77 -10.14 0.58
N LEU A 59 -6.50 -10.65 -0.62
CA LEU A 59 -5.86 -9.88 -1.69
C LEU A 59 -6.72 -8.66 -2.10
N LEU A 60 -8.02 -8.85 -2.28
CA LEU A 60 -8.93 -7.75 -2.63
C LEU A 60 -9.07 -6.74 -1.49
N GLY A 61 -9.10 -7.21 -0.25
CA GLY A 61 -9.11 -6.35 0.94
C GLY A 61 -7.82 -5.54 1.06
N PHE A 62 -6.66 -6.17 0.92
CA PHE A 62 -5.36 -5.51 0.85
C PHE A 62 -5.34 -4.44 -0.24
N LEU A 63 -5.73 -4.78 -1.47
CA LEU A 63 -5.73 -3.84 -2.59
C LEU A 63 -6.56 -2.60 -2.28
N GLY A 64 -7.75 -2.75 -1.70
CA GLY A 64 -8.59 -1.62 -1.29
C GLY A 64 -7.90 -0.71 -0.26
N ARG A 65 -7.31 -1.28 0.79
CA ARG A 65 -6.59 -0.53 1.83
C ARG A 65 -5.32 0.13 1.29
N ALA A 66 -4.54 -0.60 0.47
CA ALA A 66 -3.33 -0.10 -0.16
C ALA A 66 -3.61 1.12 -1.06
N LEU A 67 -4.66 1.07 -1.86
CA LEU A 67 -5.06 2.18 -2.74
C LEU A 67 -5.47 3.43 -1.95
N GLU A 68 -6.22 3.28 -0.86
CA GLU A 68 -6.54 4.40 0.03
C GLU A 68 -5.29 4.97 0.73
N MET A 69 -4.35 4.12 1.13
CA MET A 69 -3.09 4.55 1.72
C MET A 69 -2.21 5.28 0.70
N ILE A 70 -2.13 4.78 -0.54
CA ILE A 70 -1.42 5.44 -1.65
C ILE A 70 -2.02 6.82 -1.90
N PHE A 71 -3.34 6.94 -1.93
CA PHE A 71 -4.03 8.22 -2.07
C PHE A 71 -3.64 9.20 -0.96
N ARG A 72 -3.70 8.78 0.29
CA ARG A 72 -3.35 9.63 1.46
C ARG A 72 -1.87 10.05 1.45
N SER A 73 -0.97 9.17 0.99
CA SER A 73 0.47 9.44 0.95
C SER A 73 0.91 10.21 -0.30
N HIS A 74 0.06 10.36 -1.31
CA HIS A 74 0.44 10.93 -2.61
C HIS A 74 1.05 12.33 -2.51
N ALA A 75 0.45 13.21 -1.72
CA ALA A 75 0.97 14.56 -1.50
C ALA A 75 2.35 14.54 -0.83
N ALA A 76 2.54 13.69 0.19
CA ALA A 76 3.83 13.55 0.89
C ALA A 76 4.91 13.01 -0.05
N LYS A 77 4.61 11.96 -0.84
CA LYS A 77 5.52 11.39 -1.85
C LYS A 77 5.91 12.40 -2.92
N THR A 78 4.96 13.18 -3.42
CA THR A 78 5.23 14.20 -4.45
C THR A 78 6.17 15.27 -3.91
N VAL A 79 5.93 15.78 -2.70
CA VAL A 79 6.78 16.78 -2.08
C VAL A 79 8.15 16.21 -1.69
N ALA A 80 8.20 14.99 -1.16
CA ALA A 80 9.46 14.31 -0.82
C ALA A 80 10.35 14.17 -2.06
N ARG A 81 9.79 13.69 -3.17
CA ARG A 81 10.51 13.57 -4.45
C ARG A 81 10.99 14.92 -4.98
N ALA A 82 10.17 15.96 -4.93
CA ALA A 82 10.53 17.31 -5.37
C ALA A 82 11.67 17.92 -4.53
N LEU A 83 11.82 17.50 -3.27
CA LEU A 83 12.88 17.92 -2.36
C LEU A 83 14.12 17.01 -2.39
N GLY A 84 14.14 16.00 -3.27
CA GLY A 84 15.27 15.06 -3.38
C GLY A 84 15.39 14.13 -2.17
N ALA A 85 14.31 13.82 -1.48
CA ALA A 85 14.31 12.85 -0.39
C ALA A 85 14.71 11.46 -0.91
N GLU A 86 15.73 10.87 -0.32
CA GLU A 86 16.07 9.47 -0.53
C GLU A 86 15.17 8.60 0.36
N VAL A 87 14.41 7.71 -0.25
CA VAL A 87 13.51 6.79 0.46
C VAL A 87 13.96 5.38 0.14
N GLU A 88 14.32 4.64 1.17
CA GLU A 88 14.68 3.23 1.03
C GLU A 88 13.42 2.35 1.05
N TYR A 89 13.13 1.71 -0.07
CA TYR A 89 11.97 0.81 -0.21
C TYR A 89 12.33 -0.67 -0.23
N ALA A 90 13.62 -1.02 -0.36
CA ALA A 90 14.04 -2.35 -0.79
C ALA A 90 13.55 -3.48 0.14
N GLU A 91 13.66 -3.34 1.44
CA GLU A 91 13.27 -4.41 2.37
C GLU A 91 11.74 -4.51 2.54
N PRO A 92 11.00 -3.43 2.86
CA PRO A 92 9.55 -3.50 2.95
C PRO A 92 8.89 -3.92 1.63
N GLU A 93 9.41 -3.46 0.50
CA GLU A 93 8.91 -3.85 -0.83
C GLU A 93 9.11 -5.35 -1.08
N THR A 94 10.25 -5.91 -0.67
CA THR A 94 10.51 -7.35 -0.78
C THR A 94 9.54 -8.15 0.07
N ARG A 95 9.33 -7.78 1.34
CA ARG A 95 8.36 -8.44 2.23
C ARG A 95 6.94 -8.41 1.66
N ALA A 96 6.50 -7.23 1.21
CA ALA A 96 5.18 -7.08 0.60
C ALA A 96 5.03 -7.96 -0.65
N THR A 97 6.04 -7.96 -1.53
CA THR A 97 6.05 -8.74 -2.77
C THR A 97 5.97 -10.23 -2.49
N GLU A 98 6.71 -10.74 -1.51
CA GLU A 98 6.69 -12.14 -1.11
C GLU A 98 5.32 -12.54 -0.53
N ALA A 99 4.76 -11.76 0.38
CA ALA A 99 3.45 -12.03 0.97
C ALA A 99 2.34 -12.01 -0.09
N LEU A 100 2.33 -11.02 -0.97
CA LEU A 100 1.37 -10.93 -2.07
C LEU A 100 1.54 -12.08 -3.08
N GLY A 101 2.76 -12.50 -3.35
CA GLY A 101 3.06 -13.67 -4.18
C GLY A 101 2.40 -14.93 -3.62
N ARG A 102 2.55 -15.20 -2.32
CA ARG A 102 1.92 -16.34 -1.63
C ARG A 102 0.39 -16.28 -1.69
N LEU A 103 -0.21 -15.10 -1.45
CA LEU A 103 -1.66 -14.91 -1.59
C LEU A 103 -2.16 -15.22 -2.99
N ILE A 104 -1.44 -14.76 -4.02
CA ILE A 104 -1.79 -15.00 -5.42
C ILE A 104 -1.66 -16.50 -5.74
N GLU A 105 -0.58 -17.15 -5.34
CA GLU A 105 -0.38 -18.59 -5.56
C GLU A 105 -1.50 -19.42 -4.95
N GLU A 106 -1.85 -19.16 -3.69
CA GLU A 106 -2.94 -19.84 -2.99
C GLU A 106 -4.31 -19.57 -3.66
N GLY A 107 -4.57 -18.31 -4.01
CA GLY A 107 -5.81 -17.92 -4.69
C GLY A 107 -5.95 -18.54 -6.09
N ARG A 108 -4.83 -18.71 -6.81
CA ARG A 108 -4.79 -19.42 -8.11
C ARG A 108 -4.97 -20.92 -7.93
N ALA A 109 -4.30 -21.53 -6.95
CA ALA A 109 -4.41 -22.95 -6.65
C ALA A 109 -5.84 -23.35 -6.26
N SER A 110 -6.53 -22.50 -5.50
CA SER A 110 -7.95 -22.70 -5.15
C SER A 110 -8.95 -22.31 -6.26
N GLY A 111 -8.48 -21.81 -7.42
CA GLY A 111 -9.33 -21.33 -8.52
C GLY A 111 -10.12 -20.05 -8.24
N ARG A 112 -9.86 -19.40 -7.12
CA ARG A 112 -10.55 -18.16 -6.72
C ARG A 112 -9.98 -16.90 -7.37
N LEU A 113 -8.71 -16.91 -7.72
CA LEU A 113 -8.08 -15.87 -8.52
C LEU A 113 -7.82 -16.39 -9.95
N ARG A 114 -7.79 -15.47 -10.90
CA ARG A 114 -7.44 -15.79 -12.29
C ARG A 114 -6.06 -16.46 -12.34
N SER A 115 -5.89 -17.42 -13.22
CA SER A 115 -4.69 -18.28 -13.27
C SER A 115 -3.41 -17.58 -13.72
N ASP A 116 -3.51 -16.44 -14.39
CA ASP A 116 -2.41 -15.63 -14.92
C ASP A 116 -2.10 -14.39 -14.08
N LEU A 117 -2.80 -14.17 -12.94
CA LEU A 117 -2.55 -13.01 -12.07
C LEU A 117 -1.13 -13.07 -11.48
N THR A 118 -0.46 -11.94 -11.49
CA THR A 118 0.89 -11.75 -10.93
C THR A 118 0.94 -10.57 -9.97
N VAL A 119 2.00 -10.47 -9.16
CA VAL A 119 2.24 -9.30 -8.31
C VAL A 119 2.43 -8.05 -9.17
N SER A 120 3.07 -8.17 -10.34
CA SER A 120 3.24 -7.04 -11.27
C SER A 120 1.92 -6.44 -11.74
N ASP A 121 0.85 -7.24 -11.86
CA ASP A 121 -0.47 -6.73 -12.22
C ASP A 121 -1.05 -5.85 -11.11
N LEU A 122 -0.77 -6.17 -9.84
CA LEU A 122 -1.17 -5.32 -8.72
C LEU A 122 -0.47 -3.97 -8.77
N TYR A 123 0.82 -3.93 -9.10
CA TYR A 123 1.55 -2.69 -9.29
C TYR A 123 0.98 -1.85 -10.43
N VAL A 124 0.61 -2.46 -11.55
CA VAL A 124 -0.07 -1.76 -12.66
C VAL A 124 -1.38 -1.14 -12.17
N LEU A 125 -2.20 -1.88 -11.43
CA LEU A 125 -3.45 -1.35 -10.87
C LEU A 125 -3.19 -0.17 -9.91
N MET A 126 -2.18 -0.26 -9.07
CA MET A 126 -1.81 0.83 -8.15
C MET A 126 -1.37 2.11 -8.89
N VAL A 127 -0.60 1.96 -9.98
CA VAL A 127 -0.14 3.09 -10.80
C VAL A 127 -1.29 3.82 -11.49
N PHE A 128 -2.28 3.07 -11.99
CA PHE A 128 -3.43 3.61 -12.71
C PHE A 128 -4.65 3.89 -11.82
N TYR A 129 -4.48 3.83 -10.50
CA TYR A 129 -5.55 4.18 -9.59
C TYR A 129 -5.95 5.66 -9.70
N PRO A 130 -7.26 5.98 -9.80
CA PRO A 130 -7.73 7.36 -9.94
C PRO A 130 -7.65 8.11 -8.60
N GLY A 131 -6.44 8.33 -8.11
CA GLY A 131 -6.18 8.96 -6.81
C GLY A 131 -6.77 10.40 -6.70
N ASP A 132 -6.86 11.12 -7.81
CA ASP A 132 -7.46 12.47 -7.86
C ASP A 132 -9.00 12.44 -7.94
N GLY A 133 -9.59 11.26 -8.06
CA GLY A 133 -11.04 11.10 -8.13
C GLY A 133 -11.74 11.26 -6.78
N SER A 134 -13.05 11.54 -6.83
CA SER A 134 -13.87 11.52 -5.62
C SER A 134 -13.92 10.12 -4.97
N PRO A 135 -14.32 9.99 -3.70
CA PRO A 135 -14.48 8.68 -3.05
C PRO A 135 -15.37 7.72 -3.85
N GLU A 136 -16.42 8.23 -4.52
CA GLU A 136 -17.32 7.44 -5.36
C GLU A 136 -16.61 6.90 -6.60
N VAL A 137 -15.78 7.72 -7.26
CA VAL A 137 -14.98 7.31 -8.43
C VAL A 137 -13.99 6.22 -8.04
N ARG A 138 -13.29 6.38 -6.92
CA ARG A 138 -12.33 5.39 -6.42
C ARG A 138 -13.01 4.06 -6.07
N ARG A 139 -14.15 4.10 -5.39
CA ARG A 139 -14.94 2.90 -5.08
C ARG A 139 -15.42 2.22 -6.37
N ARG A 140 -15.95 3.00 -7.32
CA ARG A 140 -16.43 2.46 -8.60
C ARG A 140 -15.33 1.81 -9.41
N TRP A 141 -14.15 2.38 -9.41
CA TRP A 141 -12.97 1.80 -10.05
C TRP A 141 -12.65 0.41 -9.48
N LEU A 142 -12.60 0.27 -8.15
CA LEU A 142 -12.39 -1.03 -7.48
C LEU A 142 -13.45 -2.04 -7.84
N GLU A 143 -14.73 -1.65 -7.86
CA GLU A 143 -15.83 -2.52 -8.26
C GLU A 143 -15.68 -3.03 -9.70
N LEU A 144 -15.19 -2.18 -10.59
CA LEU A 144 -15.01 -2.54 -12.01
C LEU A 144 -13.82 -3.47 -12.25
N ILE A 145 -12.73 -3.32 -11.51
CA ILE A 145 -11.55 -4.18 -11.70
C ILE A 145 -11.69 -5.53 -10.99
N ARG A 146 -12.42 -5.57 -9.87
CA ARG A 146 -12.57 -6.76 -9.03
C ARG A 146 -12.93 -8.04 -9.81
N PRO A 147 -13.92 -8.05 -10.72
CA PRO A 147 -14.25 -9.24 -11.51
C PRO A 147 -13.10 -9.74 -12.37
N GLY A 148 -12.23 -8.82 -12.84
CA GLY A 148 -11.05 -9.15 -13.65
C GLY A 148 -9.93 -9.83 -12.86
N LEU A 149 -9.95 -9.79 -11.53
CA LEU A 149 -8.96 -10.43 -10.65
C LEU A 149 -9.41 -11.83 -10.22
N LEU A 150 -10.71 -12.10 -10.26
CA LEU A 150 -11.29 -13.37 -9.81
C LEU A 150 -11.13 -14.46 -10.87
N GLY A 151 -11.05 -15.69 -10.39
CA GLY A 151 -11.14 -16.87 -11.25
C GLY A 151 -12.53 -16.96 -11.90
N HIS A 152 -12.56 -17.32 -13.16
CA HIS A 152 -13.81 -17.67 -13.81
C HIS A 152 -14.15 -19.08 -13.32
N GLY A 153 -15.20 -19.18 -12.51
CA GLY A 153 -15.74 -20.50 -12.15
C GLY A 153 -16.09 -21.24 -13.45
N GLY A 154 -15.41 -22.36 -13.69
CA GLY A 154 -15.73 -23.27 -14.78
C GLY A 154 -17.07 -23.94 -14.57
#